data_0550436490e45db11776a5913662ead1
#
_entry.id   0550436490e45db11776a5913662ead1
#
_cell.length_a   1.000
_cell.length_b   1.000
_cell.length_c   1.000
_cell.angle_alpha   90.00
_cell.angle_beta   90.00
_cell.angle_gamma   90.00
#
_symmetry.space_group_name_H-M   'P 1'
#
loop_
_entity.id
_entity.type
_entity.pdbx_description
1 polymer ?
#
loop_
_entity_poly.entity_id
_entity_poly.type
_entity_poly.pdbx_seq_one_letter_code
_entity_poly.pdbx_strand_id
1 'polypeptide(L)'
;VEEWIIRDEASILNQLGFKVSDFVEQRISDGTFKKNDLEFTKNSFVQKNIMTECENIYAKTYKDSIINLIEDKFSFEKKVYERSAQLYWFGGELINTVENIYEKWNLFLSCFKILKCEVSNSIALDQNNMRPRAALRWRLICLHNSNGFFGLPTNKEIEIYGISHAEFGKEGIVREFILIDEISIWKQLLL
;
A
#
# COMPACT_ATOMS: atom_id res chain seq x y z
N VAL A 1 11.73 -21.41 -2.43
CA VAL A 1 11.95 -19.97 -2.16
C VAL A 1 10.94 -19.22 -2.99
N GLU A 2 10.21 -18.34 -2.35
CA GLU A 2 9.21 -17.50 -3.01
C GLU A 2 9.69 -16.06 -2.92
N GLU A 3 9.65 -15.34 -4.04
CA GLU A 3 10.08 -13.95 -4.14
C GLU A 3 8.90 -13.11 -4.62
N TRP A 4 8.67 -11.99 -3.94
CA TRP A 4 7.66 -11.00 -4.28
C TRP A 4 8.34 -9.69 -4.62
N ILE A 5 8.10 -9.20 -5.82
CA ILE A 5 8.65 -7.94 -6.28
C ILE A 5 7.50 -6.99 -6.59
N ILE A 6 7.43 -5.88 -5.85
CA ILE A 6 6.59 -4.73 -6.22
C ILE A 6 7.53 -3.66 -6.76
N ARG A 7 7.20 -3.11 -7.93
CA ARG A 7 7.93 -2.01 -8.55
C ARG A 7 7.08 -0.76 -8.53
N ASP A 8 7.69 0.37 -8.19
CA ASP A 8 7.06 1.68 -8.31
C ASP A 8 7.21 2.22 -9.75
N GLU A 9 6.55 1.55 -10.70
CA GLU A 9 6.54 1.97 -12.11
C GLU A 9 5.80 3.30 -12.28
N ALA A 10 4.85 3.60 -11.42
CA ALA A 10 4.15 4.88 -11.38
C ALA A 10 5.12 6.04 -11.14
N SER A 11 6.11 5.88 -10.24
CA SER A 11 7.15 6.89 -10.02
C SER A 11 7.96 7.17 -11.29
N ILE A 12 8.30 6.13 -12.05
CA ILE A 12 9.02 6.30 -13.31
C ILE A 12 8.17 7.06 -14.34
N LEU A 13 6.90 6.69 -14.49
CA LEU A 13 5.96 7.36 -15.39
C LEU A 13 5.80 8.83 -15.03
N ASN A 14 5.59 9.13 -13.75
CA ASN A 14 5.47 10.50 -13.24
C ASN A 14 6.72 11.34 -13.54
N GLN A 15 7.93 10.79 -13.36
CA GLN A 15 9.19 11.47 -13.69
C GLN A 15 9.34 11.74 -15.20
N LEU A 16 8.77 10.90 -16.04
CA LEU A 16 8.73 11.07 -17.49
C LEU A 16 7.59 12.00 -17.95
N GLY A 17 6.76 12.51 -17.03
CA GLY A 17 5.65 13.40 -17.32
C GLY A 17 4.38 12.71 -17.82
N PHE A 18 4.27 11.39 -17.65
CA PHE A 18 3.06 10.64 -17.98
C PHE A 18 2.15 10.52 -16.76
N LYS A 19 0.84 10.59 -16.98
CA LYS A 19 -0.14 10.14 -15.99
C LYS A 19 -0.29 8.63 -16.06
N VAL A 20 -0.34 7.97 -14.91
CA VAL A 20 -0.46 6.51 -14.85
C VAL A 20 -1.76 6.02 -15.49
N SER A 21 -2.88 6.71 -15.26
CA SER A 21 -4.18 6.40 -15.89
C SER A 21 -4.09 6.41 -17.42
N ASP A 22 -3.54 7.49 -17.99
CA ASP A 22 -3.47 7.67 -19.43
C ASP A 22 -2.56 6.60 -20.07
N PHE A 23 -1.46 6.26 -19.40
CA PHE A 23 -0.59 5.15 -19.81
C PHE A 23 -1.34 3.82 -19.83
N VAL A 24 -2.11 3.51 -18.79
CA VAL A 24 -2.87 2.25 -18.71
C VAL A 24 -3.96 2.22 -19.77
N GLU A 25 -4.72 3.31 -19.98
CA GLU A 25 -5.73 3.41 -21.04
C GLU A 25 -5.13 3.17 -22.43
N GLN A 26 -3.97 3.75 -22.71
CA GLN A 26 -3.27 3.53 -23.97
C GLN A 26 -2.89 2.06 -24.14
N ARG A 27 -2.36 1.39 -23.11
CA ARG A 27 -1.98 -0.02 -23.14
C ARG A 27 -3.16 -0.98 -23.27
N ILE A 28 -4.31 -0.59 -22.79
CA ILE A 28 -5.58 -1.32 -23.03
C ILE A 28 -6.01 -1.12 -24.48
N SER A 29 -5.97 0.11 -24.97
CA SER A 29 -6.38 0.45 -26.35
C SER A 29 -5.52 -0.24 -27.41
N ASP A 30 -4.20 -0.36 -27.18
CA ASP A 30 -3.29 -1.04 -28.12
C ASP A 30 -3.27 -2.58 -27.95
N GLY A 31 -4.05 -3.12 -27.01
CA GLY A 31 -4.17 -4.55 -26.74
C GLY A 31 -3.02 -5.15 -25.95
N THR A 32 -2.11 -4.34 -25.41
CA THR A 32 -1.01 -4.81 -24.54
C THR A 32 -1.55 -5.34 -23.20
N PHE A 33 -2.50 -4.61 -22.58
CA PHE A 33 -3.17 -5.04 -21.34
C PHE A 33 -4.54 -5.65 -21.68
N LYS A 34 -4.80 -6.84 -21.14
CA LYS A 34 -6.04 -7.60 -21.40
C LYS A 34 -6.67 -8.08 -20.11
N LYS A 35 -7.97 -8.32 -20.13
CA LYS A 35 -8.74 -8.82 -18.98
C LYS A 35 -8.20 -10.14 -18.41
N ASN A 36 -7.70 -11.02 -19.27
CA ASN A 36 -7.12 -12.31 -18.83
C ASN A 36 -5.87 -12.15 -17.98
N ASP A 37 -5.14 -11.00 -18.08
CA ASP A 37 -3.97 -10.72 -17.25
C ASP A 37 -4.36 -10.56 -15.78
N LEU A 38 -5.61 -10.12 -15.50
CA LEU A 38 -6.13 -9.98 -14.13
C LEU A 38 -6.44 -11.33 -13.47
N GLU A 39 -6.88 -12.31 -14.26
CA GLU A 39 -7.19 -13.67 -13.75
C GLU A 39 -5.92 -14.39 -13.30
N PHE A 40 -4.82 -14.19 -14.01
CA PHE A 40 -3.51 -14.74 -13.62
C PHE A 40 -3.08 -14.23 -12.25
N THR A 41 -3.26 -12.93 -11.99
CA THR A 41 -2.92 -12.31 -10.72
C THR A 41 -3.74 -12.87 -9.57
N LYS A 42 -5.05 -13.05 -9.76
CA LYS A 42 -5.95 -13.63 -8.73
C LYS A 42 -5.59 -15.07 -8.37
N ASN A 43 -5.26 -15.90 -9.36
CA ASN A 43 -4.96 -17.31 -9.17
C ASN A 43 -3.58 -17.57 -8.56
N SER A 44 -2.60 -16.68 -8.79
CA SER A 44 -1.25 -16.81 -8.22
C SER A 44 -1.20 -16.55 -6.70
N PHE A 45 -2.28 -15.99 -6.14
CA PHE A 45 -2.40 -15.65 -4.72
C PHE A 45 -3.06 -16.68 -3.83
N VAL A 46 -3.50 -17.83 -4.38
CA VAL A 46 -3.96 -18.96 -3.56
C VAL A 46 -2.75 -19.64 -2.94
N GLN A 47 -2.11 -18.95 -2.01
CA GLN A 47 -1.00 -19.52 -1.26
C GLN A 47 -1.46 -20.06 0.09
N LYS A 48 -0.91 -21.24 0.41
CA LYS A 48 -0.87 -21.75 1.78
C LYS A 48 -0.25 -20.66 2.66
N ASN A 49 -1.07 -20.08 3.53
CA ASN A 49 -0.63 -19.12 4.53
C ASN A 49 0.41 -19.79 5.44
N ILE A 50 1.67 -19.72 5.07
CA ILE A 50 2.75 -19.87 6.03
C ILE A 50 2.84 -18.51 6.71
N MET A 51 1.94 -18.27 7.65
CA MET A 51 2.03 -17.13 8.54
C MET A 51 3.18 -17.38 9.49
N THR A 52 4.35 -16.88 9.16
CA THR A 52 5.42 -16.70 10.14
C THR A 52 5.10 -15.40 10.89
N GLU A 53 4.39 -15.52 12.00
CA GLU A 53 4.26 -14.39 12.93
C GLU A 53 5.62 -14.17 13.58
N CYS A 54 6.17 -12.98 13.36
CA CYS A 54 7.36 -12.54 14.09
C CYS A 54 6.91 -12.07 15.48
N GLU A 55 7.40 -12.71 16.54
CA GLU A 55 7.11 -12.33 17.94
C GLU A 55 7.72 -10.97 18.33
N ASN A 56 8.47 -10.35 17.44
CA ASN A 56 9.10 -9.07 17.69
C ASN A 56 8.06 -7.95 17.86
N ILE A 57 8.24 -7.16 18.93
CA ILE A 57 7.31 -6.08 19.30
C ILE A 57 7.10 -5.06 18.18
N TYR A 58 8.14 -4.70 17.42
CA TYR A 58 8.05 -3.72 16.34
C TYR A 58 7.25 -4.27 15.14
N ALA A 59 7.43 -5.56 14.81
CA ALA A 59 6.62 -6.21 13.77
C ALA A 59 5.14 -6.21 14.13
N LYS A 60 4.83 -6.58 15.38
CA LYS A 60 3.45 -6.58 15.90
C LYS A 60 2.88 -5.17 15.93
N THR A 61 3.60 -4.21 16.52
CA THR A 61 3.15 -2.82 16.60
C THR A 61 2.86 -2.25 15.22
N TYR A 62 3.75 -2.51 14.25
CA TYR A 62 3.56 -2.02 12.88
C TYR A 62 2.35 -2.67 12.20
N LYS A 63 2.19 -3.98 12.32
CA LYS A 63 1.02 -4.72 11.82
C LYS A 63 -0.28 -4.13 12.38
N ASP A 64 -0.36 -3.99 13.71
CA ASP A 64 -1.54 -3.46 14.37
C ASP A 64 -1.82 -2.00 13.95
N SER A 65 -0.77 -1.19 13.78
CA SER A 65 -0.88 0.19 13.33
C SER A 65 -1.47 0.30 11.93
N ILE A 66 -0.99 -0.50 10.98
CA ILE A 66 -1.49 -0.50 9.59
C ILE A 66 -2.93 -1.01 9.54
N ILE A 67 -3.25 -2.09 10.25
CA ILE A 67 -4.63 -2.62 10.31
C ILE A 67 -5.57 -1.56 10.89
N ASN A 68 -5.23 -0.96 12.02
CA ASN A 68 -6.05 0.08 12.64
C ASN A 68 -6.23 1.30 11.72
N LEU A 69 -5.16 1.73 11.04
CA LEU A 69 -5.21 2.85 10.09
C LEU A 69 -6.20 2.58 8.94
N ILE A 70 -6.24 1.34 8.45
CA ILE A 70 -7.08 0.95 7.33
C ILE A 70 -8.53 0.71 7.77
N GLU A 71 -8.75 0.06 8.91
CA GLU A 71 -10.07 -0.35 9.39
C GLU A 71 -10.82 0.77 10.14
N ASP A 72 -10.14 1.49 11.02
CA ASP A 72 -10.75 2.51 11.89
C ASP A 72 -10.91 3.87 11.22
N LYS A 73 -10.55 3.99 9.93
CA LYS A 73 -10.67 5.24 9.17
C LYS A 73 -10.47 6.46 10.08
N PHE A 74 -9.20 6.65 10.56
CA PHE A 74 -8.76 7.95 11.07
C PHE A 74 -9.04 8.32 12.53
N SER A 75 -8.99 7.39 13.46
CA SER A 75 -8.85 7.82 14.84
C SER A 75 -7.43 8.35 15.07
N PHE A 76 -7.27 9.67 15.06
CA PHE A 76 -6.04 10.40 15.44
C PHE A 76 -5.58 10.08 16.88
N GLU A 77 -6.33 9.27 17.61
CA GLU A 77 -6.09 8.99 19.02
C GLU A 77 -4.92 8.05 19.29
N LYS A 78 -4.49 7.26 18.30
CA LYS A 78 -3.30 6.41 18.45
C LYS A 78 -2.13 7.04 17.70
N LYS A 79 -1.16 7.59 18.42
CA LYS A 79 0.09 8.10 17.86
C LYS A 79 0.89 6.96 17.22
N VAL A 80 0.70 6.75 15.92
CA VAL A 80 1.48 5.80 15.13
C VAL A 80 2.81 6.41 14.71
N TYR A 81 2.77 7.70 14.32
CA TYR A 81 3.92 8.44 13.80
C TYR A 81 4.43 9.47 14.78
N GLU A 82 5.74 9.70 14.79
CA GLU A 82 6.32 10.87 15.41
C GLU A 82 5.92 12.15 14.63
N ARG A 83 5.91 13.30 15.33
CA ARG A 83 5.48 14.57 14.74
C ARG A 83 6.24 14.96 13.46
N SER A 84 7.52 14.64 13.39
CA SER A 84 8.41 14.93 12.25
C SER A 84 8.57 13.73 11.30
N ALA A 85 7.65 12.78 11.32
CA ALA A 85 7.70 11.60 10.48
C ALA A 85 7.72 11.95 8.99
N GLN A 86 8.36 11.08 8.22
CA GLN A 86 8.42 11.13 6.77
C GLN A 86 7.81 9.86 6.19
N LEU A 87 6.94 10.03 5.20
CA LEU A 87 6.37 8.95 4.42
C LEU A 87 6.83 9.05 2.96
N TYR A 88 7.50 8.02 2.49
CA TYR A 88 7.81 7.81 1.08
C TYR A 88 6.67 7.01 0.46
N TRP A 89 5.80 7.71 -0.25
CA TRP A 89 4.60 7.17 -0.84
C TRP A 89 4.89 6.67 -2.26
N PHE A 90 4.13 5.64 -2.69
CA PHE A 90 4.21 5.17 -4.07
C PHE A 90 3.94 6.31 -5.06
N GLY A 91 4.43 6.16 -6.29
CA GLY A 91 4.42 7.25 -7.28
C GLY A 91 5.53 8.29 -7.08
N GLY A 92 6.46 8.05 -6.13
CA GLY A 92 7.66 8.86 -5.91
C GLY A 92 7.43 10.11 -5.05
N GLU A 93 6.35 10.15 -4.26
CA GLU A 93 6.00 11.31 -3.44
C GLU A 93 6.62 11.21 -2.03
N LEU A 94 7.20 12.31 -1.54
CA LEU A 94 7.67 12.45 -0.16
C LEU A 94 6.72 13.34 0.63
N ILE A 95 6.15 12.79 1.69
CA ILE A 95 5.21 13.49 2.56
C ILE A 95 5.87 13.69 3.92
N ASN A 96 5.84 14.91 4.40
CA ASN A 96 6.37 15.30 5.69
C ASN A 96 5.21 15.70 6.61
N THR A 97 5.43 15.56 7.90
CA THR A 97 4.49 15.80 9.00
C THR A 97 3.40 14.74 9.14
N VAL A 98 3.04 14.47 10.37
CA VAL A 98 2.05 13.45 10.70
C VAL A 98 0.67 13.80 10.13
N GLU A 99 0.31 15.07 10.12
CA GLU A 99 -0.98 15.54 9.61
C GLU A 99 -1.13 15.24 8.10
N ASN A 100 -0.10 15.56 7.31
CA ASN A 100 -0.09 15.30 5.87
C ASN A 100 -0.04 13.79 5.55
N ILE A 101 0.63 13.00 6.39
CA ILE A 101 0.66 11.53 6.25
C ILE A 101 -0.76 10.96 6.43
N TYR A 102 -1.47 11.39 7.46
CA TYR A 102 -2.86 10.96 7.67
C TYR A 102 -3.79 11.46 6.55
N GLU A 103 -3.63 12.70 6.08
CA GLU A 103 -4.40 13.22 4.95
C GLU A 103 -4.17 12.38 3.69
N LYS A 104 -2.93 11.98 3.40
CA LYS A 104 -2.59 11.16 2.23
C LYS A 104 -3.23 9.78 2.29
N TRP A 105 -3.15 9.10 3.44
CA TRP A 105 -3.84 7.84 3.65
C TRP A 105 -5.35 7.99 3.49
N ASN A 106 -5.91 9.09 4.02
CA ASN A 106 -7.32 9.43 3.89
C ASN A 106 -7.75 9.53 2.42
N LEU A 107 -7.04 10.34 1.65
CA LEU A 107 -7.32 10.54 0.24
C LEU A 107 -7.29 9.22 -0.53
N PHE A 108 -6.33 8.36 -0.22
CA PHE A 108 -6.22 7.04 -0.83
C PHE A 108 -7.38 6.11 -0.44
N LEU A 109 -7.60 5.94 0.86
CA LEU A 109 -8.61 5.00 1.37
C LEU A 109 -10.04 5.47 1.12
N SER A 110 -10.28 6.79 0.99
CA SER A 110 -11.61 7.35 0.73
C SER A 110 -12.19 6.92 -0.62
N CYS A 111 -11.34 6.52 -1.58
CA CYS A 111 -11.78 5.99 -2.87
C CYS A 111 -12.49 4.63 -2.75
N PHE A 112 -12.31 3.94 -1.62
CA PHE A 112 -12.66 2.54 -1.49
C PHE A 112 -13.53 2.24 -0.27
N LYS A 113 -14.46 1.31 -0.44
CA LYS A 113 -15.04 0.56 0.67
C LYS A 113 -14.17 -0.67 0.90
N ILE A 114 -13.46 -0.70 2.02
CA ILE A 114 -12.63 -1.86 2.39
C ILE A 114 -13.53 -3.03 2.76
N LEU A 115 -13.34 -4.15 2.10
CA LEU A 115 -14.04 -5.41 2.36
C LEU A 115 -13.21 -6.33 3.23
N LYS A 116 -11.88 -6.33 3.02
CA LYS A 116 -10.93 -7.13 3.78
C LYS A 116 -9.55 -6.51 3.78
N CYS A 117 -8.88 -6.53 4.94
CA CYS A 117 -7.48 -6.20 5.09
C CYS A 117 -6.72 -7.43 5.60
N GLU A 118 -5.66 -7.83 4.92
CA GLU A 118 -4.84 -8.98 5.28
C GLU A 118 -3.37 -8.56 5.35
N VAL A 119 -2.71 -8.85 6.48
CA VAL A 119 -1.25 -8.76 6.61
C VAL A 119 -0.71 -10.18 6.61
N SER A 120 -0.09 -10.60 5.51
CA SER A 120 0.36 -11.98 5.32
C SER A 120 1.73 -12.27 5.94
N ASN A 121 2.60 -11.26 6.01
CA ASN A 121 3.92 -11.39 6.61
C ASN A 121 4.27 -10.12 7.38
N SER A 122 4.90 -10.29 8.54
CA SER A 122 5.52 -9.22 9.30
C SER A 122 6.88 -9.67 9.80
N ILE A 123 7.89 -8.84 9.60
CA ILE A 123 9.26 -9.09 10.08
C ILE A 123 9.79 -7.82 10.72
N ALA A 124 10.72 -7.97 11.65
CA ALA A 124 11.41 -6.82 12.25
C ALA A 124 12.88 -7.12 12.47
N LEU A 125 13.65 -6.05 12.47
CA LEU A 125 15.06 -6.03 12.82
C LEU A 125 15.26 -5.01 13.94
N ASP A 126 15.71 -5.50 15.09
CA ASP A 126 16.08 -4.69 16.24
C ASP A 126 17.52 -5.04 16.63
N GLN A 127 18.45 -4.18 16.26
CA GLN A 127 19.88 -4.37 16.48
C GLN A 127 20.45 -3.19 17.26
N ASN A 128 21.41 -3.49 18.13
CA ASN A 128 22.13 -2.46 18.87
C ASN A 128 22.74 -1.41 17.92
N ASN A 129 22.59 -0.15 18.28
CA ASN A 129 23.08 1.03 17.53
C ASN A 129 22.36 1.34 16.20
N MET A 130 21.25 0.68 15.88
CA MET A 130 20.40 1.00 14.74
C MET A 130 18.97 1.27 15.23
N ARG A 131 18.25 2.11 14.49
CA ARG A 131 16.81 2.26 14.73
C ARG A 131 16.12 0.93 14.43
N PRO A 132 15.21 0.47 15.28
CA PRO A 132 14.38 -0.70 14.98
C PRO A 132 13.61 -0.48 13.68
N ARG A 133 13.44 -1.53 12.90
CA ARG A 133 12.74 -1.52 11.61
C ARG A 133 11.79 -2.69 11.54
N ALA A 134 10.65 -2.46 10.89
CA ALA A 134 9.72 -3.53 10.57
C ALA A 134 9.26 -3.42 9.12
N ALA A 135 8.94 -4.56 8.52
CA ALA A 135 8.38 -4.62 7.19
C ALA A 135 7.14 -5.53 7.17
N LEU A 136 6.18 -5.14 6.35
CA LEU A 136 4.91 -5.83 6.19
C LEU A 136 4.65 -6.11 4.70
N ARG A 137 4.02 -7.25 4.44
CA ARG A 137 3.30 -7.53 3.20
C ARG A 137 1.82 -7.59 3.49
N TRP A 138 1.05 -6.78 2.80
CA TRP A 138 -0.38 -6.68 3.02
C TRP A 138 -1.18 -6.67 1.72
N ARG A 139 -2.46 -6.97 1.84
CA ARG A 139 -3.43 -7.00 0.75
C ARG A 139 -4.74 -6.39 1.22
N LEU A 140 -5.35 -5.57 0.36
CA LEU A 140 -6.71 -5.09 0.53
C LEU A 140 -7.60 -5.71 -0.55
N ILE A 141 -8.78 -6.16 -0.14
CA ILE A 141 -9.90 -6.42 -1.05
C ILE A 141 -10.88 -5.28 -0.81
N CYS A 142 -11.22 -4.53 -1.85
CA CYS A 142 -12.02 -3.33 -1.71
C CYS A 142 -12.90 -3.07 -2.94
N LEU A 143 -13.98 -2.32 -2.72
CA LEU A 143 -14.88 -1.85 -3.75
C LEU A 143 -14.55 -0.39 -4.07
N HIS A 144 -14.26 -0.05 -5.33
CA HIS A 144 -14.06 1.33 -5.75
C HIS A 144 -15.41 2.03 -5.90
N ASN A 145 -15.87 2.66 -4.83
CA ASN A 145 -17.23 3.18 -4.70
C ASN A 145 -17.32 4.70 -4.47
N SER A 146 -16.19 5.40 -4.47
CA SER A 146 -16.17 6.84 -4.24
C SER A 146 -15.25 7.56 -5.22
N ASN A 147 -15.57 8.81 -5.52
CA ASN A 147 -14.72 9.68 -6.33
C ASN A 147 -13.48 10.10 -5.53
N GLY A 148 -12.32 10.15 -6.20
CA GLY A 148 -11.09 10.56 -5.55
C GLY A 148 -9.87 10.38 -6.44
N PHE A 149 -8.76 9.94 -5.87
CA PHE A 149 -7.47 9.76 -6.54
C PHE A 149 -7.57 8.89 -7.80
N PHE A 150 -8.43 7.86 -7.77
CA PHE A 150 -8.65 6.95 -8.89
C PHE A 150 -9.85 7.33 -9.78
N GLY A 151 -10.29 8.58 -9.76
CA GLY A 151 -11.38 9.09 -10.60
C GLY A 151 -12.77 8.73 -10.09
N LEU A 152 -13.73 8.64 -11.03
CA LEU A 152 -15.12 8.33 -10.73
C LEU A 152 -15.29 6.87 -10.29
N PRO A 153 -16.25 6.57 -9.38
CA PRO A 153 -16.46 5.22 -8.89
C PRO A 153 -16.86 4.26 -10.01
N THR A 154 -16.12 3.16 -10.12
CA THR A 154 -16.41 2.09 -11.09
C THR A 154 -17.31 1.01 -10.54
N ASN A 155 -17.52 0.96 -9.22
CA ASN A 155 -18.20 -0.10 -8.48
C ASN A 155 -17.61 -1.50 -8.73
N LYS A 156 -16.32 -1.56 -9.07
CA LYS A 156 -15.58 -2.82 -9.22
C LYS A 156 -14.94 -3.22 -7.91
N GLU A 157 -14.97 -4.51 -7.62
CA GLU A 157 -14.13 -5.10 -6.57
C GLU A 157 -12.72 -5.29 -7.12
N ILE A 158 -11.73 -4.78 -6.39
CA ILE A 158 -10.32 -4.84 -6.76
C ILE A 158 -9.48 -5.33 -5.60
N GLU A 159 -8.28 -5.79 -5.94
CA GLU A 159 -7.26 -6.19 -4.98
C GLU A 159 -6.06 -5.26 -5.06
N ILE A 160 -5.64 -4.75 -3.91
CA ILE A 160 -4.47 -3.89 -3.78
C ILE A 160 -3.43 -4.61 -2.96
N TYR A 161 -2.24 -4.77 -3.53
CA TYR A 161 -1.10 -5.38 -2.87
C TYR A 161 -0.09 -4.31 -2.49
N GLY A 162 0.37 -4.38 -1.24
CA GLY A 162 1.35 -3.45 -0.72
C GLY A 162 2.47 -4.12 0.07
N ILE A 163 3.63 -3.51 -0.02
CA ILE A 163 4.78 -3.75 0.86
C ILE A 163 5.06 -2.43 1.55
N SER A 164 5.22 -2.48 2.86
CA SER A 164 5.59 -1.32 3.63
C SER A 164 6.74 -1.62 4.58
N HIS A 165 7.55 -0.59 4.86
CA HIS A 165 8.70 -0.66 5.73
C HIS A 165 8.76 0.57 6.60
N ALA A 166 8.87 0.39 7.92
CA ALA A 166 8.92 1.46 8.91
C ALA A 166 10.24 1.44 9.70
N GLU A 167 10.76 2.63 10.00
CA GLU A 167 11.81 2.86 10.99
C GLU A 167 11.18 3.51 12.22
N PHE A 168 11.51 2.98 13.40
CA PHE A 168 10.97 3.45 14.66
C PHE A 168 11.93 4.38 15.38
N GLY A 169 11.38 5.47 15.90
CA GLY A 169 12.02 6.31 16.89
C GLY A 169 11.58 5.96 18.31
N LYS A 170 11.68 6.93 19.22
CA LYS A 170 11.30 6.73 20.63
C LYS A 170 9.78 6.77 20.86
N GLU A 171 9.05 7.53 20.04
CA GLU A 171 7.63 7.82 20.23
C GLU A 171 6.73 7.20 19.12
N GLY A 172 7.32 6.61 18.09
CA GLY A 172 6.59 6.02 16.98
C GLY A 172 7.42 5.89 15.71
N ILE A 173 6.74 5.81 14.58
CA ILE A 173 7.38 5.73 13.26
C ILE A 173 7.97 7.09 12.89
N VAL A 174 9.25 7.12 12.54
CA VAL A 174 9.95 8.33 12.07
C VAL A 174 10.09 8.37 10.56
N ARG A 175 10.10 7.19 9.92
CA ARG A 175 10.17 7.06 8.46
C ARG A 175 9.42 5.83 8.02
N GLU A 176 8.63 5.97 6.98
CA GLU A 176 7.90 4.87 6.38
C GLU A 176 8.05 4.90 4.87
N PHE A 177 8.12 3.72 4.26
CA PHE A 177 8.12 3.51 2.81
C PHE A 177 6.94 2.63 2.45
N ILE A 178 6.12 3.06 1.49
CA ILE A 178 4.97 2.30 1.01
C ILE A 178 5.09 2.10 -0.49
N LEU A 179 5.08 0.86 -0.91
CA LEU A 179 5.04 0.46 -2.30
C LEU A 179 3.72 -0.25 -2.60
N ILE A 180 3.04 0.24 -3.63
CA ILE A 180 1.80 -0.32 -4.17
C ILE A 180 1.96 -0.36 -5.69
N ASP A 181 1.43 -1.41 -6.33
CA ASP A 181 1.36 -1.47 -7.79
C ASP A 181 0.15 -0.65 -8.29
N GLU A 182 0.39 0.65 -8.52
CA GLU A 182 -0.64 1.58 -9.00
C GLU A 182 -1.14 1.21 -10.40
N ILE A 183 -0.26 0.71 -11.27
CA ILE A 183 -0.64 0.25 -12.62
C ILE A 183 -1.64 -0.90 -12.52
N SER A 184 -1.42 -1.85 -11.60
CA SER A 184 -2.36 -2.95 -11.37
C SER A 184 -3.72 -2.45 -10.89
N ILE A 185 -3.77 -1.41 -10.04
CA ILE A 185 -5.03 -0.80 -9.62
C ILE A 185 -5.77 -0.24 -10.83
N TRP A 186 -5.10 0.61 -11.63
CA TRP A 186 -5.72 1.19 -12.84
C TRP A 186 -6.17 0.13 -13.84
N LYS A 187 -5.39 -0.94 -14.05
CA LYS A 187 -5.81 -2.07 -14.90
C LYS A 187 -7.11 -2.69 -14.41
N GLN A 188 -7.24 -2.94 -13.11
CA GLN A 188 -8.45 -3.52 -12.53
C GLN A 188 -9.66 -2.59 -12.65
N LEU A 189 -9.46 -1.28 -12.56
CA LEU A 189 -10.52 -0.28 -12.68
C LEU A 189 -11.00 -0.09 -14.12
N LEU A 190 -10.11 -0.20 -15.11
CA LEU A 190 -10.39 0.11 -16.51
C LEU A 190 -10.76 -1.12 -17.36
N LEU A 191 -10.29 -2.33 -17.00
CA LEU A 191 -10.63 -3.60 -17.67
C LEU A 191 -11.86 -4.26 -17.05
#